data_087eb341a3a46c06c3c5be7449539e16
#
_entry.id   087eb341a3a46c06c3c5be7449539e16
#
_cell.length_a   1.000
_cell.length_b   1.000
_cell.length_c   1.000
_cell.angle_alpha   90.00
_cell.angle_beta   90.00
_cell.angle_gamma   90.00
#
_symmetry.space_group_name_H-M   'P 1'
#
loop_
_entity.id
_entity.type
_entity.pdbx_description
1 polymer ?
#
loop_
_entity_poly.entity_id
_entity_poly.type
_entity_poly.pdbx_seq_one_letter_code
_entity_poly.pdbx_strand_id
1 'polypeptide(L)'
;MNPPDRSAPPYPSPPAVPLKACPIATSLQVLGRKWTLTILREVAFFPQARFAQIRRANPGLRQRTLSLRLRELASEDLVQKVVPPDDPRHPYYELTTKGLEVWPILSALFQFGIHNHAPVVFEDGRARNLEEVYPQDAALLLGPLTRFARTADVRSAGRTVTGPPPSNDRSRPAGR
;
A
#
# COMPACT_ATOMS: atom_id res chain seq x y z
N MET A 1 15.67 25.27 -28.44
CA MET A 1 15.62 24.81 -27.04
C MET A 1 15.97 26.02 -26.20
N ASN A 2 14.96 26.71 -25.65
CA ASN A 2 15.21 27.88 -24.81
C ASN A 2 15.84 27.42 -23.48
N PRO A 3 16.86 28.12 -22.97
CA PRO A 3 17.40 27.83 -21.66
C PRO A 3 16.31 28.02 -20.63
N PRO A 4 16.30 27.19 -19.54
CA PRO A 4 15.30 27.33 -18.49
C PRO A 4 15.35 28.73 -17.90
N ASP A 5 14.18 29.32 -17.71
CA ASP A 5 14.01 30.63 -17.07
C ASP A 5 14.63 30.60 -15.66
N ARG A 6 15.73 31.32 -15.49
CA ARG A 6 16.44 31.43 -14.20
C ARG A 6 15.76 32.37 -13.20
N SER A 7 14.64 32.99 -13.58
CA SER A 7 13.90 33.90 -12.70
C SER A 7 12.91 33.18 -11.76
N ALA A 8 12.53 31.95 -12.05
CA ALA A 8 11.70 31.17 -11.13
C ALA A 8 12.55 30.68 -9.95
N PRO A 9 12.07 30.82 -8.71
CA PRO A 9 12.79 30.28 -7.56
C PRO A 9 12.98 28.77 -7.72
N PRO A 10 14.19 28.23 -7.44
CA PRO A 10 14.51 26.82 -7.69
C PRO A 10 13.75 25.85 -6.75
N TYR A 11 12.96 26.37 -5.84
CA TYR A 11 12.19 25.62 -4.86
C TYR A 11 10.74 26.09 -4.80
N PRO A 12 9.79 25.22 -4.46
CA PRO A 12 8.42 25.63 -4.21
C PRO A 12 8.38 26.69 -3.10
N SER A 13 7.42 27.62 -3.20
CA SER A 13 7.16 28.61 -2.16
C SER A 13 7.02 27.94 -0.80
N PRO A 14 7.41 28.61 0.30
CA PRO A 14 7.22 28.07 1.63
C PRO A 14 5.73 27.74 1.86
N PRO A 15 5.44 26.69 2.65
CA PRO A 15 4.06 26.26 2.88
C PRO A 15 3.26 27.38 3.55
N ALA A 16 2.01 27.54 3.10
CA ALA A 16 1.08 28.55 3.66
C ALA A 16 0.71 28.30 5.14
N VAL A 17 0.94 27.07 5.61
CA VAL A 17 0.76 26.66 7.02
C VAL A 17 2.06 26.09 7.56
N PRO A 18 2.41 26.34 8.84
CA PRO A 18 3.64 25.81 9.42
C PRO A 18 3.60 24.29 9.50
N LEU A 19 4.66 23.63 9.03
CA LEU A 19 4.83 22.19 9.13
C LEU A 19 5.61 21.85 10.40
N LYS A 20 5.07 20.94 11.22
CA LYS A 20 5.77 20.40 12.39
C LYS A 20 6.88 19.42 12.02
N ALA A 21 6.72 18.70 10.90
CA ALA A 21 7.68 17.75 10.38
C ALA A 21 7.59 17.68 8.85
N CYS A 22 8.65 17.18 8.21
CA CYS A 22 8.63 16.94 6.78
C CYS A 22 7.66 15.79 6.43
N PRO A 23 6.63 16.01 5.60
CA PRO A 23 5.66 14.98 5.24
C PRO A 23 6.30 13.75 4.60
N ILE A 24 7.30 13.94 3.73
CA ILE A 24 8.05 12.86 3.08
C ILE A 24 8.79 12.02 4.13
N ALA A 25 9.55 12.66 5.02
CA ALA A 25 10.29 11.94 6.06
C ALA A 25 9.36 11.17 7.00
N THR A 26 8.20 11.74 7.33
CA THR A 26 7.18 11.09 8.15
C THR A 26 6.61 9.84 7.45
N SER A 27 6.26 9.96 6.18
CA SER A 27 5.74 8.82 5.39
C SER A 27 6.78 7.70 5.24
N LEU A 28 8.06 8.05 5.09
CA LEU A 28 9.15 7.08 4.97
C LEU A 28 9.42 6.29 6.26
N GLN A 29 8.98 6.76 7.43
CA GLN A 29 9.08 5.97 8.67
C GLN A 29 8.31 4.65 8.58
N VAL A 30 7.24 4.62 7.81
CA VAL A 30 6.45 3.42 7.53
C VAL A 30 6.81 2.83 6.16
N LEU A 31 6.66 3.61 5.11
CA LEU A 31 6.80 3.13 3.72
C LEU A 31 8.25 2.83 3.33
N GLY A 32 9.23 3.49 3.94
CA GLY A 32 10.66 3.31 3.65
C GLY A 32 11.27 2.04 4.24
N ARG A 33 10.57 1.30 5.07
CA ARG A 33 11.08 0.05 5.65
C ARG A 33 11.22 -1.01 4.55
N LYS A 34 12.34 -1.74 4.58
CA LYS A 34 12.59 -2.82 3.61
C LYS A 34 11.39 -3.77 3.52
N TRP A 35 10.98 -4.10 2.30
CA TRP A 35 9.86 -4.96 1.92
C TRP A 35 8.46 -4.33 2.02
N THR A 36 8.28 -3.18 2.66
CA THR A 36 6.95 -2.59 2.86
C THR A 36 6.25 -2.30 1.53
N LEU A 37 6.87 -1.51 0.65
CA LEU A 37 6.29 -1.17 -0.66
C LEU A 37 6.11 -2.42 -1.55
N THR A 38 7.03 -3.39 -1.46
CA THR A 38 6.93 -4.65 -2.20
C THR A 38 5.73 -5.47 -1.73
N ILE A 39 5.48 -5.53 -0.42
CA ILE A 39 4.31 -6.23 0.14
C ILE A 39 3.01 -5.50 -0.25
N LEU A 40 2.99 -4.17 -0.13
CA LEU A 40 1.84 -3.36 -0.55
C LEU A 40 1.51 -3.53 -2.03
N ARG A 41 2.55 -3.63 -2.89
CA ARG A 41 2.37 -3.97 -4.31
C ARG A 41 1.65 -5.30 -4.50
N GLU A 42 2.09 -6.36 -3.82
CA GLU A 42 1.44 -7.68 -3.93
C GLU A 42 -0.03 -7.63 -3.50
N VAL A 43 -0.31 -6.94 -2.39
CA VAL A 43 -1.69 -6.79 -1.89
C VAL A 43 -2.54 -5.93 -2.82
N ALA A 44 -1.93 -4.93 -3.50
CA ALA A 44 -2.62 -4.08 -4.47
C ALA A 44 -2.96 -4.81 -5.79
N PHE A 45 -2.02 -5.60 -6.31
CA PHE A 45 -2.18 -6.27 -7.61
C PHE A 45 -3.03 -7.53 -7.54
N PHE A 46 -3.02 -8.23 -6.39
CA PHE A 46 -3.71 -9.51 -6.26
C PHE A 46 -4.88 -9.40 -5.30
N PRO A 47 -6.12 -9.42 -5.80
CA PRO A 47 -7.29 -9.55 -4.95
C PRO A 47 -7.15 -10.79 -4.06
N GLN A 48 -7.42 -10.63 -2.76
CA GLN A 48 -7.28 -11.71 -1.77
C GLN A 48 -5.83 -12.26 -1.67
N ALA A 49 -4.84 -11.36 -1.63
CA ALA A 49 -3.44 -11.75 -1.52
C ALA A 49 -3.18 -12.60 -0.28
N ARG A 50 -2.82 -13.86 -0.46
CA ARG A 50 -2.54 -14.81 0.62
C ARG A 50 -1.07 -14.72 1.06
N PHE A 51 -0.80 -15.00 2.32
CA PHE A 51 0.54 -14.98 2.89
C PHE A 51 1.56 -15.79 2.06
N ALA A 52 1.17 -17.01 1.67
CA ALA A 52 2.04 -17.89 0.88
C ALA A 52 2.33 -17.32 -0.52
N GLN A 53 1.36 -16.64 -1.14
CA GLN A 53 1.50 -15.99 -2.43
C GLN A 53 2.49 -14.83 -2.35
N ILE A 54 2.31 -13.92 -1.39
CA ILE A 54 3.21 -12.77 -1.16
C ILE A 54 4.65 -13.27 -0.95
N ARG A 55 4.83 -14.33 -0.16
CA ARG A 55 6.14 -14.91 0.09
C ARG A 55 6.76 -15.53 -1.16
N ARG A 56 5.97 -16.25 -1.97
CA ARG A 56 6.44 -16.90 -3.21
C ARG A 56 6.89 -15.86 -4.24
N ALA A 57 6.16 -14.78 -4.37
CA ALA A 57 6.50 -13.68 -5.29
C ALA A 57 7.78 -12.93 -4.87
N ASN A 58 8.23 -13.11 -3.63
CA ASN A 58 9.39 -12.39 -3.08
C ASN A 58 10.37 -13.37 -2.39
N PRO A 59 11.21 -14.12 -3.13
CA PRO A 59 12.06 -15.19 -2.59
C PRO A 59 13.02 -14.74 -1.48
N GLY A 60 13.48 -13.48 -1.51
CA GLY A 60 14.34 -12.91 -0.46
C GLY A 60 13.61 -12.50 0.82
N LEU A 61 12.28 -12.54 0.84
CA LEU A 61 11.46 -12.15 1.98
C LEU A 61 11.25 -13.32 2.93
N ARG A 62 11.93 -13.27 4.07
CA ARG A 62 11.81 -14.31 5.11
C ARG A 62 10.42 -14.27 5.76
N GLN A 63 9.88 -15.45 6.10
CA GLN A 63 8.56 -15.60 6.72
C GLN A 63 8.36 -14.70 7.96
N ARG A 64 9.35 -14.66 8.85
CA ARG A 64 9.31 -13.80 10.06
C ARG A 64 9.19 -12.32 9.69
N THR A 65 9.93 -11.88 8.68
CA THR A 65 9.89 -10.50 8.20
C THR A 65 8.53 -10.16 7.58
N LEU A 66 7.98 -11.06 6.75
CA LEU A 66 6.64 -10.86 6.18
C LEU A 66 5.57 -10.76 7.27
N SER A 67 5.60 -11.67 8.26
CA SER A 67 4.66 -11.62 9.39
C SER A 67 4.76 -10.32 10.19
N LEU A 68 6.00 -9.83 10.41
CA LEU A 68 6.23 -8.56 11.09
C LEU A 68 5.67 -7.39 10.27
N ARG A 69 6.02 -7.31 8.97
CA ARG A 69 5.58 -6.22 8.10
C ARG A 69 4.06 -6.17 7.93
N LEU A 70 3.40 -7.33 7.78
CA LEU A 70 1.94 -7.38 7.68
C LEU A 70 1.26 -6.89 8.97
N ARG A 71 1.82 -7.20 10.14
CA ARG A 71 1.32 -6.66 11.42
C ARG A 71 1.51 -5.15 11.53
N GLU A 72 2.68 -4.64 11.15
CA GLU A 72 2.97 -3.21 11.12
C GLU A 72 2.04 -2.48 10.14
N LEU A 73 1.85 -3.01 8.93
CA LEU A 73 0.93 -2.45 7.96
C LEU A 73 -0.53 -2.46 8.43
N ALA A 74 -0.93 -3.48 9.18
CA ALA A 74 -2.25 -3.53 9.79
C ALA A 74 -2.39 -2.52 10.93
N SER A 75 -1.35 -2.32 11.75
CA SER A 75 -1.37 -1.31 12.84
C SER A 75 -1.37 0.12 12.31
N GLU A 76 -0.84 0.34 11.11
CA GLU A 76 -0.86 1.63 10.40
C GLU A 76 -2.13 1.83 9.56
N ASP A 77 -3.08 0.88 9.63
CA ASP A 77 -4.31 0.88 8.85
C ASP A 77 -4.09 0.96 7.32
N LEU A 78 -3.03 0.33 6.83
CA LEU A 78 -2.75 0.24 5.39
C LEU A 78 -3.25 -1.06 4.78
N VAL A 79 -3.29 -2.13 5.56
CA VAL A 79 -3.79 -3.46 5.16
C VAL A 79 -4.73 -4.00 6.21
N GLN A 80 -5.72 -4.75 5.77
CA GLN A 80 -6.55 -5.55 6.66
C GLN A 80 -6.41 -7.03 6.35
N LYS A 81 -6.45 -7.86 7.41
CA LYS A 81 -6.52 -9.31 7.29
C LYS A 81 -7.98 -9.72 7.27
N VAL A 82 -8.40 -10.40 6.23
CA VAL A 82 -9.76 -10.92 6.07
C VAL A 82 -9.75 -12.42 6.29
N VAL A 83 -10.65 -12.90 7.13
CA VAL A 83 -10.90 -14.32 7.37
C VAL A 83 -12.25 -14.64 6.74
N PRO A 84 -12.29 -15.31 5.56
CA PRO A 84 -13.57 -15.61 4.92
C PRO A 84 -14.35 -16.63 5.74
N PRO A 85 -15.67 -16.47 5.89
CA PRO A 85 -16.51 -17.40 6.67
C PRO A 85 -16.47 -18.84 6.12
N ASP A 86 -16.43 -18.97 4.81
CA ASP A 86 -16.47 -20.22 4.04
C ASP A 86 -15.10 -20.91 4.00
N ASP A 87 -14.00 -20.17 4.25
CA ASP A 87 -12.63 -20.71 4.20
C ASP A 87 -11.75 -20.06 5.29
N PRO A 88 -12.05 -20.26 6.58
CA PRO A 88 -11.35 -19.58 7.67
C PRO A 88 -9.89 -20.00 7.83
N ARG A 89 -9.48 -21.12 7.21
CA ARG A 89 -8.09 -21.60 7.25
C ARG A 89 -7.19 -20.83 6.26
N HIS A 90 -7.77 -20.11 5.30
CA HIS A 90 -7.03 -19.40 4.27
C HIS A 90 -7.31 -17.89 4.30
N PRO A 91 -6.89 -17.18 5.35
CA PRO A 91 -7.04 -15.74 5.42
C PRO A 91 -6.21 -15.07 4.31
N TYR A 92 -6.70 -13.92 3.88
CA TYR A 92 -6.02 -13.09 2.90
C TYR A 92 -5.89 -11.64 3.38
N TYR A 93 -5.15 -10.84 2.64
CA TYR A 93 -4.90 -9.42 2.93
C TYR A 93 -5.48 -8.56 1.82
N GLU A 94 -6.03 -7.42 2.20
CA GLU A 94 -6.56 -6.39 1.32
C GLU A 94 -6.03 -5.02 1.76
N LEU A 95 -5.93 -4.08 0.82
CA LEU A 95 -5.68 -2.69 1.17
C LEU A 95 -6.91 -2.09 1.84
N THR A 96 -6.70 -1.27 2.85
CA THR A 96 -7.73 -0.38 3.40
C THR A 96 -7.91 0.85 2.50
N THR A 97 -8.88 1.72 2.80
CA THR A 97 -9.01 3.01 2.12
C THR A 97 -7.73 3.83 2.19
N LYS A 98 -7.10 3.90 3.38
CA LYS A 98 -5.79 4.55 3.56
C LYS A 98 -4.68 3.84 2.79
N GLY A 99 -4.71 2.51 2.73
CA GLY A 99 -3.76 1.70 1.95
C GLY A 99 -3.83 1.97 0.45
N LEU A 100 -5.02 2.25 -0.07
CA LEU A 100 -5.22 2.63 -1.48
C LEU A 100 -4.52 3.95 -1.84
N GLU A 101 -4.34 4.85 -0.89
CA GLU A 101 -3.61 6.12 -1.12
C GLU A 101 -2.11 5.91 -1.40
N VAL A 102 -1.55 4.72 -1.13
CA VAL A 102 -0.16 4.38 -1.47
C VAL A 102 0.01 4.09 -2.97
N TRP A 103 -1.08 3.84 -3.70
CA TRP A 103 -1.01 3.47 -5.10
C TRP A 103 -0.28 4.46 -6.01
N PRO A 104 -0.51 5.78 -5.94
CA PRO A 104 0.24 6.74 -6.73
C PRO A 104 1.75 6.66 -6.50
N ILE A 105 2.17 6.35 -5.27
CA ILE A 105 3.58 6.17 -4.91
C ILE A 105 4.14 4.90 -5.59
N LEU A 106 3.40 3.79 -5.55
CA LEU A 106 3.78 2.54 -6.21
C LEU A 106 3.87 2.72 -7.73
N SER A 107 2.90 3.41 -8.33
CA SER A 107 2.89 3.73 -9.77
C SER A 107 4.08 4.59 -10.17
N ALA A 108 4.40 5.63 -9.41
CA ALA A 108 5.56 6.48 -9.66
C ALA A 108 6.89 5.70 -9.54
N LEU A 109 7.01 4.84 -8.53
CA LEU A 109 8.20 3.98 -8.37
C LEU A 109 8.32 2.95 -9.49
N PHE A 110 7.20 2.41 -9.96
CA PHE A 110 7.18 1.50 -11.10
C PHE A 110 7.70 2.19 -12.35
N GLN A 111 7.15 3.37 -12.69
CA GLN A 111 7.59 4.18 -13.83
C GLN A 111 9.07 4.55 -13.73
N PHE A 112 9.52 4.98 -12.54
CA PHE A 112 10.92 5.26 -12.29
C PHE A 112 11.80 4.04 -12.57
N GLY A 113 11.38 2.84 -12.15
CA GLY A 113 12.10 1.60 -12.34
C GLY A 113 12.24 1.20 -13.82
N ILE A 114 11.15 1.18 -14.57
CA ILE A 114 11.16 0.79 -15.99
C ILE A 114 11.93 1.77 -16.87
N HIS A 115 12.01 3.04 -16.46
CA HIS A 115 12.72 4.07 -17.20
C HIS A 115 14.22 4.15 -16.83
N ASN A 116 14.54 4.17 -15.53
CA ASN A 116 15.89 4.48 -15.06
C ASN A 116 16.72 3.22 -14.71
N HIS A 117 16.08 2.07 -14.52
CA HIS A 117 16.73 0.81 -14.19
C HIS A 117 16.50 -0.28 -15.25
N ALA A 118 16.27 0.14 -16.50
CA ALA A 118 15.95 -0.75 -17.61
C ALA A 118 16.93 -1.92 -17.78
N PRO A 119 18.25 -1.79 -17.65
CA PRO A 119 19.18 -2.91 -17.76
C PRO A 119 19.01 -4.00 -16.67
N VAL A 120 18.36 -3.67 -15.58
CA VAL A 120 18.05 -4.63 -14.50
C VAL A 120 16.62 -5.17 -14.63
N VAL A 121 15.72 -4.38 -15.18
CA VAL A 121 14.29 -4.68 -15.29
C VAL A 121 13.96 -5.49 -16.53
N PHE A 122 14.62 -5.22 -17.66
CA PHE A 122 14.36 -5.85 -18.95
C PHE A 122 15.55 -6.62 -19.46
N GLU A 123 15.31 -7.78 -20.08
CA GLU A 123 16.36 -8.62 -20.66
C GLU A 123 17.18 -7.92 -21.76
N ASP A 124 16.52 -7.08 -22.56
CA ASP A 124 17.17 -6.30 -23.61
C ASP A 124 17.77 -4.96 -23.12
N GLY A 125 17.58 -4.63 -21.84
CA GLY A 125 18.11 -3.44 -21.19
C GLY A 125 17.51 -2.12 -21.67
N ARG A 126 16.45 -2.13 -22.50
CA ARG A 126 15.85 -0.92 -23.07
C ARG A 126 14.83 -0.30 -22.13
N ALA A 127 14.97 1.01 -21.90
CA ALA A 127 13.95 1.79 -21.17
C ALA A 127 12.63 1.80 -21.95
N ARG A 128 11.54 1.66 -21.22
CA ARG A 128 10.16 1.63 -21.73
C ARG A 128 9.27 2.56 -20.95
N ASN A 129 8.18 2.99 -21.57
CA ASN A 129 7.08 3.62 -20.87
C ASN A 129 6.06 2.57 -20.37
N LEU A 130 5.06 3.02 -19.62
CA LEU A 130 4.10 2.12 -19.02
C LEU A 130 3.17 1.48 -20.07
N GLU A 131 2.82 2.23 -21.11
CA GLU A 131 1.98 1.79 -22.22
C GLU A 131 2.66 0.68 -23.03
N GLU A 132 3.98 0.73 -23.18
CA GLU A 132 4.74 -0.32 -23.83
C GLU A 132 4.83 -1.60 -22.99
N VAL A 133 4.87 -1.45 -21.66
CA VAL A 133 4.96 -2.60 -20.76
C VAL A 133 3.58 -3.24 -20.51
N TYR A 134 2.55 -2.42 -20.38
CA TYR A 134 1.17 -2.82 -20.11
C TYR A 134 0.18 -2.12 -21.06
N PRO A 135 0.13 -2.50 -22.35
CA PRO A 135 -0.69 -1.80 -23.33
C PRO A 135 -2.19 -1.73 -22.98
N GLN A 136 -2.70 -2.74 -22.25
CA GLN A 136 -4.12 -2.79 -21.87
C GLN A 136 -4.41 -2.15 -20.50
N ASP A 137 -3.43 -2.14 -19.61
CA ASP A 137 -3.60 -1.78 -18.21
C ASP A 137 -2.90 -0.46 -17.80
N ALA A 138 -2.20 0.20 -18.73
CA ALA A 138 -1.47 1.42 -18.44
C ALA A 138 -2.37 2.50 -17.80
N ALA A 139 -3.57 2.70 -18.32
CA ALA A 139 -4.54 3.65 -17.77
C ALA A 139 -5.01 3.27 -16.35
N LEU A 140 -5.07 1.97 -16.05
CA LEU A 140 -5.40 1.47 -14.71
C LEU A 140 -4.23 1.74 -13.75
N LEU A 141 -3.01 1.52 -14.20
CA LEU A 141 -1.80 1.70 -13.40
C LEU A 141 -1.45 3.18 -13.16
N LEU A 142 -1.83 4.07 -14.09
CA LEU A 142 -1.66 5.52 -13.99
C LEU A 142 -2.81 6.22 -13.28
N GLY A 143 -4.00 5.62 -13.29
CA GLY A 143 -5.21 6.21 -12.74
C GLY A 143 -5.33 6.07 -11.22
N PRO A 144 -6.22 6.83 -10.59
CA PRO A 144 -6.60 6.59 -9.21
C PRO A 144 -7.25 5.20 -9.10
N LEU A 145 -6.95 4.48 -8.04
CA LEU A 145 -7.50 3.12 -7.77
C LEU A 145 -9.03 3.09 -7.51
N THR A 146 -9.78 4.00 -8.10
CA THR A 146 -11.24 4.06 -7.97
C THR A 146 -11.95 2.76 -8.38
N ARG A 147 -11.31 1.92 -9.20
CA ARG A 147 -11.85 0.59 -9.54
C ARG A 147 -11.75 -0.42 -8.40
N PHE A 148 -10.72 -0.31 -7.55
CA PHE A 148 -10.55 -1.23 -6.41
C PHE A 148 -11.39 -0.80 -5.20
N ALA A 149 -11.67 0.51 -5.04
CA ALA A 149 -12.61 1.02 -4.04
C ALA A 149 -14.04 0.48 -4.25
N ARG A 150 -14.47 0.27 -5.50
CA ARG A 150 -15.82 -0.26 -5.80
C ARG A 150 -16.03 -1.71 -5.36
N THR A 151 -15.00 -2.52 -5.27
CA THR A 151 -15.11 -3.89 -4.74
C THR A 151 -15.10 -3.92 -3.21
N ALA A 152 -14.49 -2.95 -2.55
CA ALA A 152 -14.52 -2.80 -1.10
C ALA A 152 -15.88 -2.26 -0.62
N ASP A 153 -16.47 -1.28 -1.32
CA ASP A 153 -17.77 -0.67 -0.96
C ASP A 153 -18.96 -1.63 -1.07
N VAL A 154 -18.97 -2.50 -2.07
CA VAL A 154 -20.06 -3.48 -2.24
C VAL A 154 -20.05 -4.53 -1.11
N ARG A 155 -18.90 -4.76 -0.45
CA ARG A 155 -18.81 -5.72 0.67
C ARG A 155 -18.98 -5.09 2.04
N SER A 156 -18.75 -3.78 2.21
CA SER A 156 -18.98 -3.06 3.46
C SER A 156 -20.46 -2.76 3.71
N ALA A 157 -21.26 -2.61 2.66
CA ALA A 157 -22.69 -2.35 2.77
C ALA A 157 -23.53 -3.55 3.28
N GLY A 158 -22.93 -4.74 3.41
CA GLY A 158 -23.58 -5.95 3.91
C GLY A 158 -23.32 -6.30 5.37
N ARG A 159 -22.58 -5.48 6.12
CA ARG A 159 -22.27 -5.75 7.55
C ARG A 159 -22.85 -4.67 8.46
N THR A 160 -24.13 -4.80 8.78
CA THR A 160 -24.70 -4.23 10.02
C THR A 160 -24.07 -4.97 11.19
N VAL A 161 -23.13 -4.32 11.86
CA VAL A 161 -22.59 -4.77 13.15
C VAL A 161 -23.66 -4.45 14.20
N THR A 162 -24.53 -5.39 14.46
CA THR A 162 -25.39 -5.42 15.65
C THR A 162 -24.72 -6.32 16.68
N GLY A 163 -23.91 -5.71 17.54
CA GLY A 163 -23.42 -6.33 18.74
C GLY A 163 -23.27 -5.26 19.82
N PRO A 164 -23.84 -5.48 21.03
CA PRO A 164 -23.72 -4.52 22.13
C PRO A 164 -22.27 -4.41 22.59
N PRO A 165 -21.84 -3.25 23.12
CA PRO A 165 -20.49 -3.06 23.64
C PRO A 165 -20.27 -3.95 24.88
N PRO A 166 -19.05 -4.45 25.12
CA PRO A 166 -18.72 -5.22 26.28
C PRO A 166 -18.89 -4.36 27.55
N SER A 167 -19.73 -4.80 28.48
CA SER A 167 -19.90 -4.20 29.77
C SER A 167 -18.60 -4.33 30.60
N ASN A 168 -18.03 -3.18 30.95
CA ASN A 168 -16.87 -3.08 31.83
C ASN A 168 -17.35 -3.16 33.30
N ASP A 169 -17.64 -4.37 33.79
CA ASP A 169 -17.90 -4.59 35.19
C ASP A 169 -16.60 -4.93 35.93
N ARG A 170 -16.00 -3.90 36.52
CA ARG A 170 -14.93 -3.99 37.51
C ARG A 170 -15.53 -3.74 38.90
N SER A 171 -16.17 -4.74 39.45
CA SER A 171 -16.50 -4.77 40.90
C SER A 171 -16.00 -6.08 41.47
N ARG A 172 -14.80 -6.05 42.05
CA ARG A 172 -14.33 -7.02 43.03
C ARG A 172 -14.34 -6.36 44.38
N PRO A 173 -15.09 -6.85 45.35
CA PRO A 173 -14.90 -6.44 46.73
C PRO A 173 -13.75 -7.23 47.34
N ALA A 174 -12.90 -6.52 48.09
CA ALA A 174 -11.98 -7.10 49.08
C ALA A 174 -12.75 -7.68 50.25
N GLY A 175 -12.32 -8.83 50.73
CA GLY A 175 -12.90 -9.39 51.92
C GLY A 175 -12.27 -10.71 52.36
N ARG A 176 -11.39 -10.56 53.35
CA ARG A 176 -10.87 -11.49 54.37
C ARG A 176 -9.91 -12.59 53.95
#